data_4b41fb0b319d632034a3501e15ac11eb
#
_entry.id   4b41fb0b319d632034a3501e15ac11eb
#
_cell.length_a   1.000
_cell.length_b   1.000
_cell.length_c   1.000
_cell.angle_alpha   90.00
_cell.angle_beta   90.00
_cell.angle_gamma   90.00
#
_symmetry.space_group_name_H-M   'P 1'
#
loop_
_entity.id
_entity.type
_entity.pdbx_description
1 polymer ?
#
loop_
_entity_poly.entity_id
_entity_poly.type
_entity_poly.pdbx_seq_one_letter_code
_entity_poly.pdbx_strand_id
1 'polypeptide(L)'
;MANFSRADKRAADEPRPVRLTPNFVPTAEGSVLIEVGATRVICTASVEEGVPLFQKGTGRGWVTGEYSMLPRATGRRTPRDSARGRVAGRSQEIQRLIGRSLRAVTRLEALGERTIILDCDVIQADGGTRTAAITGAYVALALACQKLVEMRILRALPLTDAVAATSVGLVDGAPLLDLTYEEDSRAQVDMNVVMTGGGRLVEVQATAEGATFSEDDFQRLLQLARGGLRRLLDKQQEVVPLNLARP
;
A
#
# COMPACT_ATOMS: atom_id res chain seq x y z
N MET A 1 -30.57 4.63 18.12
CA MET A 1 -29.41 4.57 17.20
C MET A 1 -29.90 3.92 15.92
N ALA A 2 -29.82 4.61 14.79
CA ALA A 2 -30.20 4.02 13.51
C ALA A 2 -29.26 2.82 13.25
N ASN A 3 -29.82 1.67 12.87
CA ASN A 3 -29.02 0.52 12.48
C ASN A 3 -28.30 0.88 11.17
N PHE A 4 -27.04 1.36 11.28
CA PHE A 4 -26.22 1.58 10.11
C PHE A 4 -25.93 0.22 9.47
N SER A 5 -26.23 0.05 8.21
CA SER A 5 -25.94 -1.15 7.43
C SER A 5 -25.16 -0.76 6.19
N ARG A 6 -24.02 -1.38 5.97
CA ARG A 6 -23.20 -1.24 4.75
C ARG A 6 -23.94 -1.86 3.56
N ALA A 7 -23.78 -1.29 2.38
CA ALA A 7 -24.43 -1.79 1.15
C ALA A 7 -24.07 -3.26 0.84
N ASP A 8 -22.85 -3.67 1.15
CA ASP A 8 -22.33 -5.02 0.99
C ASP A 8 -22.56 -5.93 2.20
N LYS A 9 -23.28 -5.46 3.22
CA LYS A 9 -23.65 -6.17 4.46
C LYS A 9 -22.48 -6.57 5.36
N ARG A 10 -21.25 -6.05 5.14
CA ARG A 10 -20.13 -6.26 6.05
C ARG A 10 -20.38 -5.61 7.40
N ALA A 11 -19.82 -6.18 8.47
CA ALA A 11 -19.73 -5.51 9.76
C ALA A 11 -18.83 -4.25 9.66
N ALA A 12 -18.96 -3.33 10.60
CA ALA A 12 -18.20 -2.07 10.61
C ALA A 12 -16.66 -2.30 10.65
N ASP A 13 -16.23 -3.36 11.32
CA ASP A 13 -14.84 -3.78 11.49
C ASP A 13 -14.40 -4.90 10.53
N GLU A 14 -15.23 -5.25 9.56
CA GLU A 14 -14.96 -6.30 8.57
C GLU A 14 -14.38 -5.69 7.29
N PRO A 15 -13.13 -6.04 6.91
CA PRO A 15 -12.56 -5.62 5.63
C PRO A 15 -13.17 -6.42 4.47
N ARG A 16 -13.06 -5.91 3.26
CA ARG A 16 -13.35 -6.67 2.04
C ARG A 16 -12.43 -7.91 1.95
N PRO A 17 -12.84 -8.97 1.23
CA PRO A 17 -11.97 -10.10 0.96
C PRO A 17 -10.67 -9.64 0.29
N VAL A 18 -9.53 -10.16 0.79
CA VAL A 18 -8.20 -9.84 0.26
C VAL A 18 -7.58 -11.09 -0.36
N ARG A 19 -7.09 -10.96 -1.59
CA ARG A 19 -6.33 -11.98 -2.29
C ARG A 19 -5.03 -11.40 -2.82
N LEU A 20 -3.95 -12.13 -2.61
CA LEU A 20 -2.62 -11.85 -3.13
C LEU A 20 -2.20 -12.99 -4.06
N THR A 21 -1.96 -12.70 -5.33
CA THR A 21 -1.48 -13.68 -6.32
C THR A 21 -0.04 -13.33 -6.68
N PRO A 22 0.96 -14.01 -6.06
CA PRO A 22 2.37 -13.73 -6.30
C PRO A 22 2.81 -14.17 -7.71
N ASN A 23 3.94 -13.64 -8.17
CA ASN A 23 4.56 -13.95 -9.47
C ASN A 23 3.60 -13.71 -10.65
N PHE A 24 2.71 -12.73 -10.52
CA PHE A 24 1.69 -12.41 -11.52
C PHE A 24 2.30 -11.93 -12.84
N VAL A 25 3.43 -11.21 -12.78
CA VAL A 25 4.23 -10.80 -13.94
C VAL A 25 5.57 -11.53 -13.89
N PRO A 26 5.77 -12.61 -14.67
CA PRO A 26 6.93 -13.49 -14.54
C PRO A 26 8.27 -12.83 -14.91
N THR A 27 8.24 -11.75 -15.67
CA THR A 27 9.44 -11.02 -16.12
C THR A 27 10.02 -10.09 -15.06
N ALA A 28 9.24 -9.72 -14.03
CA ALA A 28 9.70 -8.87 -12.93
C ALA A 28 10.53 -9.66 -11.91
N GLU A 29 11.40 -8.98 -11.16
CA GLU A 29 12.12 -9.60 -10.04
C GLU A 29 11.18 -10.04 -8.93
N GLY A 30 10.11 -9.27 -8.70
CA GLY A 30 9.00 -9.63 -7.83
C GLY A 30 7.70 -9.03 -8.34
N SER A 31 6.59 -9.74 -8.19
CA SER A 31 5.30 -9.21 -8.63
C SER A 31 4.14 -9.83 -7.88
N VAL A 32 3.04 -9.09 -7.79
CA VAL A 32 1.79 -9.55 -7.18
C VAL A 32 0.59 -8.85 -7.83
N LEU A 33 -0.48 -9.58 -8.04
CA LEU A 33 -1.81 -8.99 -8.16
C LEU A 33 -2.46 -8.97 -6.78
N ILE A 34 -2.73 -7.79 -6.25
CA ILE A 34 -3.54 -7.61 -5.05
C ILE A 34 -4.99 -7.27 -5.42
N GLU A 35 -5.92 -7.98 -4.81
CA GLU A 35 -7.35 -7.77 -4.92
C GLU A 35 -7.91 -7.49 -3.51
N VAL A 36 -8.61 -6.37 -3.36
CA VAL A 36 -9.32 -5.98 -2.13
C VAL A 36 -10.77 -5.70 -2.52
N GLY A 37 -11.65 -6.69 -2.36
CA GLY A 37 -12.98 -6.65 -2.96
C GLY A 37 -12.90 -6.47 -4.47
N ALA A 38 -13.49 -5.40 -4.99
CA ALA A 38 -13.42 -5.06 -6.41
C ALA A 38 -12.20 -4.21 -6.80
N THR A 39 -11.42 -3.71 -5.84
CA THR A 39 -10.17 -3.00 -6.16
C THR A 39 -9.08 -3.99 -6.54
N ARG A 40 -8.39 -3.75 -7.66
CA ARG A 40 -7.32 -4.60 -8.19
C ARG A 40 -6.12 -3.77 -8.59
N VAL A 41 -4.94 -4.13 -8.10
CA VAL A 41 -3.68 -3.46 -8.41
C VAL A 41 -2.62 -4.50 -8.76
N ILE A 42 -1.95 -4.30 -9.89
CA ILE A 42 -0.72 -5.04 -10.21
C ILE A 42 0.44 -4.25 -9.60
N CYS A 43 1.26 -4.92 -8.81
CA CYS A 43 2.49 -4.35 -8.27
C CYS A 43 3.68 -5.18 -8.78
N THR A 44 4.66 -4.53 -9.40
CA THR A 44 5.90 -5.16 -9.86
C THR A 44 7.08 -4.48 -9.19
N ALA A 45 8.16 -5.22 -8.98
CA ALA A 45 9.44 -4.73 -8.49
C ALA A 45 10.50 -4.99 -9.56
N SER A 46 11.15 -3.93 -10.02
CA SER A 46 12.28 -3.97 -10.94
C SER A 46 13.55 -3.54 -10.22
N VAL A 47 14.65 -4.26 -10.44
CA VAL A 47 15.94 -3.99 -9.80
C VAL A 47 16.90 -3.40 -10.83
N GLU A 48 17.40 -2.20 -10.56
CA GLU A 48 18.35 -1.51 -11.40
C GLU A 48 19.68 -1.30 -10.67
N GLU A 49 20.79 -1.48 -11.38
CA GLU A 49 22.13 -1.10 -10.87
C GLU A 49 22.24 0.42 -10.82
N GLY A 50 22.77 0.92 -9.70
CA GLY A 50 22.93 2.35 -9.46
C GLY A 50 21.79 2.96 -8.63
N VAL A 51 22.01 4.20 -8.23
CA VAL A 51 21.10 4.96 -7.36
C VAL A 51 20.96 6.41 -7.87
N PRO A 52 19.89 7.12 -7.49
CA PRO A 52 19.74 8.53 -7.80
C PRO A 52 20.96 9.35 -7.36
N LEU A 53 21.22 10.47 -8.02
CA LEU A 53 22.41 11.31 -7.80
C LEU A 53 22.63 11.69 -6.33
N PHE A 54 21.55 11.94 -5.58
CA PHE A 54 21.62 12.31 -4.17
C PHE A 54 22.04 11.15 -3.24
N GLN A 55 22.03 9.89 -3.72
CA GLN A 55 22.48 8.69 -2.99
C GLN A 55 23.82 8.16 -3.52
N LYS A 56 24.32 8.65 -4.63
CA LYS A 56 25.54 8.15 -5.27
C LYS A 56 26.76 8.34 -4.36
N GLY A 57 27.55 7.27 -4.19
CA GLY A 57 28.74 7.26 -3.35
C GLY A 57 28.46 7.12 -1.84
N THR A 58 27.19 6.91 -1.42
CA THR A 58 26.85 6.69 -0.01
C THR A 58 26.93 5.21 0.40
N GLY A 59 27.07 4.31 -0.57
CA GLY A 59 26.99 2.86 -0.36
C GLY A 59 25.59 2.35 -0.03
N ARG A 60 24.55 3.21 -0.16
CA ARG A 60 23.15 2.93 0.16
C ARG A 60 22.34 2.74 -1.11
N GLY A 61 21.47 1.76 -1.12
CA GLY A 61 20.48 1.60 -2.17
C GLY A 61 19.28 2.55 -2.03
N TRP A 62 18.34 2.42 -2.94
CA TRP A 62 17.12 3.20 -2.93
C TRP A 62 15.90 2.34 -3.26
N VAL A 63 14.75 2.69 -2.68
CA VAL A 63 13.45 2.09 -3.00
C VAL A 63 12.49 3.23 -3.32
N THR A 64 11.87 3.15 -4.49
CA THR A 64 10.91 4.16 -4.96
C THR A 64 9.67 3.49 -5.51
N GLY A 65 8.58 4.24 -5.67
CA GLY A 65 7.33 3.74 -6.21
C GLY A 65 6.78 4.65 -7.29
N GLU A 66 6.23 4.03 -8.32
CA GLU A 66 5.40 4.63 -9.33
C GLU A 66 3.95 4.19 -9.09
N TYR A 67 2.99 5.04 -9.46
CA TYR A 67 1.57 4.74 -9.30
C TYR A 67 0.79 5.30 -10.47
N SER A 68 -0.02 4.46 -11.07
CA SER A 68 -0.88 4.83 -12.18
C SER A 68 -2.23 4.12 -12.10
N MET A 69 -3.22 4.66 -12.81
CA MET A 69 -4.52 4.01 -12.98
C MET A 69 -4.80 3.81 -14.47
N LEU A 70 -5.27 2.62 -14.84
CA LEU A 70 -5.75 2.40 -16.20
C LEU A 70 -6.91 3.37 -16.51
N PRO A 71 -7.02 3.85 -17.75
CA PRO A 71 -8.08 4.78 -18.15
C PRO A 71 -9.50 4.29 -17.82
N ARG A 72 -9.70 2.98 -17.76
CA ARG A 72 -10.98 2.34 -17.42
C ARG A 72 -10.97 1.63 -16.08
N ALA A 73 -10.04 1.97 -15.20
CA ALA A 73 -10.03 1.45 -13.82
C ALA A 73 -11.29 1.87 -13.04
N THR A 74 -11.92 2.98 -13.42
CA THR A 74 -13.17 3.48 -12.86
C THR A 74 -14.33 3.38 -13.86
N GLY A 75 -15.54 3.65 -13.42
CA GLY A 75 -16.77 3.61 -14.24
C GLY A 75 -16.73 4.54 -15.46
N ARG A 76 -15.95 5.64 -15.42
CA ARG A 76 -15.72 6.56 -16.53
C ARG A 76 -14.27 6.51 -16.97
N ARG A 77 -14.04 6.64 -18.30
CA ARG A 77 -12.68 6.71 -18.84
C ARG A 77 -12.00 8.01 -18.44
N THR A 78 -10.81 7.91 -17.84
CA THR A 78 -9.91 9.03 -17.57
C THR A 78 -8.74 9.05 -18.56
N PRO A 79 -8.24 10.22 -18.99
CA PRO A 79 -7.03 10.29 -19.81
C PRO A 79 -5.83 9.74 -19.04
N ARG A 80 -4.87 9.15 -19.76
CA ARG A 80 -3.57 8.76 -19.18
C ARG A 80 -2.78 10.01 -18.77
N ASP A 81 -2.01 9.92 -17.68
CA ASP A 81 -1.14 11.02 -17.24
C ASP A 81 -0.12 11.41 -18.31
N SER A 82 0.41 10.42 -19.06
CA SER A 82 1.30 10.68 -20.21
C SER A 82 0.66 11.54 -21.30
N ALA A 83 -0.65 11.38 -21.55
CA ALA A 83 -1.38 12.20 -22.51
C ALA A 83 -1.64 13.64 -22.01
N ARG A 84 -1.50 13.88 -20.70
CA ARG A 84 -1.62 15.22 -20.09
C ARG A 84 -0.29 15.97 -20.00
N GLY A 85 0.83 15.34 -20.38
CA GLY A 85 2.17 15.90 -20.32
C GLY A 85 2.73 16.08 -18.89
N ARG A 86 1.99 15.66 -17.87
CA ARG A 86 2.45 15.67 -16.46
C ARG A 86 1.70 14.62 -15.64
N VAL A 87 2.39 14.08 -14.63
CA VAL A 87 1.79 13.21 -13.63
C VAL A 87 0.84 14.03 -12.76
N ALA A 88 -0.35 13.52 -12.50
CA ALA A 88 -1.33 14.19 -11.63
C ALA A 88 -0.80 14.31 -10.21
N GLY A 89 -1.13 15.41 -9.50
CA GLY A 89 -0.68 15.64 -8.13
C GLY A 89 -1.03 14.49 -7.17
N ARG A 90 -2.22 13.90 -7.32
CA ARG A 90 -2.63 12.71 -6.58
C ARG A 90 -1.71 11.50 -6.83
N SER A 91 -1.33 11.25 -8.09
CA SER A 91 -0.41 10.15 -8.41
C SER A 91 0.95 10.39 -7.79
N GLN A 92 1.49 11.62 -7.86
CA GLN A 92 2.77 11.98 -7.24
C GLN A 92 2.76 11.82 -5.71
N GLU A 93 1.66 12.20 -5.05
CA GLU A 93 1.48 12.01 -3.61
C GLU A 93 1.56 10.53 -3.25
N ILE A 94 0.80 9.68 -3.98
CA ILE A 94 0.75 8.24 -3.73
C ILE A 94 2.10 7.56 -4.02
N GLN A 95 2.81 7.94 -5.08
CA GLN A 95 4.16 7.48 -5.38
C GLN A 95 5.12 7.74 -4.20
N ARG A 96 5.09 8.96 -3.67
CA ARG A 96 5.91 9.34 -2.51
C ARG A 96 5.55 8.54 -1.26
N LEU A 97 4.26 8.29 -1.05
CA LEU A 97 3.74 7.51 0.06
C LEU A 97 4.19 6.04 -0.04
N ILE A 98 4.07 5.40 -1.21
CA ILE A 98 4.56 4.04 -1.45
C ILE A 98 6.06 3.96 -1.15
N GLY A 99 6.87 4.81 -1.78
CA GLY A 99 8.32 4.80 -1.58
C GLY A 99 8.72 4.99 -0.10
N ARG A 100 8.08 5.92 0.62
CA ARG A 100 8.32 6.17 2.05
C ARG A 100 7.96 4.95 2.90
N SER A 101 6.81 4.34 2.62
CA SER A 101 6.32 3.18 3.37
C SER A 101 7.29 1.99 3.25
N LEU A 102 7.77 1.72 2.06
CA LEU A 102 8.70 0.62 1.80
C LEU A 102 10.10 0.89 2.38
N ARG A 103 10.60 2.13 2.27
CA ARG A 103 11.90 2.50 2.88
C ARG A 103 11.88 2.40 4.40
N ALA A 104 10.74 2.61 5.05
CA ALA A 104 10.62 2.49 6.50
C ALA A 104 10.91 1.07 7.03
N VAL A 105 10.80 0.07 6.16
CA VAL A 105 11.03 -1.36 6.49
C VAL A 105 12.20 -1.98 5.72
N THR A 106 13.03 -1.15 5.07
CA THR A 106 14.16 -1.62 4.26
C THR A 106 15.47 -1.05 4.79
N ARG A 107 16.46 -1.91 5.03
CA ARG A 107 17.86 -1.50 5.30
C ARG A 107 18.53 -1.16 3.97
N LEU A 108 18.55 0.12 3.65
CA LEU A 108 19.08 0.60 2.36
C LEU A 108 20.58 0.29 2.17
N GLU A 109 21.34 0.24 3.26
CA GLU A 109 22.75 -0.13 3.24
C GLU A 109 22.95 -1.59 2.78
N ALA A 110 22.01 -2.47 3.11
CA ALA A 110 22.09 -3.89 2.73
C ALA A 110 21.75 -4.13 1.24
N LEU A 111 21.12 -3.17 0.57
CA LEU A 111 20.89 -3.22 -0.89
C LEU A 111 22.18 -2.91 -1.69
N GLY A 112 23.14 -2.17 -1.10
CA GLY A 112 24.22 -1.56 -1.88
C GLY A 112 23.66 -0.51 -2.86
N GLU A 113 24.48 0.03 -3.75
CA GLU A 113 24.04 1.08 -4.70
C GLU A 113 23.15 0.51 -5.82
N ARG A 114 21.98 -0.01 -5.46
CA ARG A 114 20.89 -0.47 -6.35
C ARG A 114 19.60 0.25 -6.07
N THR A 115 18.81 0.44 -7.10
CA THR A 115 17.45 0.96 -6.96
C THR A 115 16.43 -0.15 -7.21
N ILE A 116 15.45 -0.27 -6.31
CA ILE A 116 14.26 -1.09 -6.55
C ILE A 116 13.10 -0.16 -6.83
N ILE A 117 12.52 -0.27 -8.02
CA ILE A 117 11.39 0.51 -8.48
C ILE A 117 10.14 -0.35 -8.37
N LEU A 118 9.13 0.14 -7.66
CA LEU A 118 7.84 -0.51 -7.51
C LEU A 118 6.83 0.18 -8.41
N ASP A 119 6.37 -0.50 -9.45
CA ASP A 119 5.29 -0.02 -10.32
C ASP A 119 3.96 -0.56 -9.83
N CYS A 120 3.02 0.32 -9.51
CA CYS A 120 1.69 -0.01 -8.99
C CYS A 120 0.61 0.48 -9.96
N ASP A 121 0.08 -0.43 -10.78
CA ASP A 121 -0.94 -0.14 -11.77
C ASP A 121 -2.33 -0.60 -11.30
N VAL A 122 -3.20 0.37 -11.05
CA VAL A 122 -4.59 0.09 -10.70
C VAL A 122 -5.36 -0.29 -11.96
N ILE A 123 -5.80 -1.54 -12.02
CA ILE A 123 -6.59 -2.06 -13.16
C ILE A 123 -8.09 -1.94 -12.91
N GLN A 124 -8.51 -1.94 -11.65
CA GLN A 124 -9.90 -1.71 -11.23
C GLN A 124 -9.90 -1.01 -9.87
N ALA A 125 -10.72 0.05 -9.71
CA ALA A 125 -10.80 0.87 -8.52
C ALA A 125 -12.21 0.87 -7.91
N ASP A 126 -12.27 0.51 -6.62
CA ASP A 126 -13.46 0.59 -5.78
C ASP A 126 -13.07 0.97 -4.34
N GLY A 127 -12.49 2.16 -4.17
CA GLY A 127 -11.93 2.62 -2.89
C GLY A 127 -10.61 1.92 -2.51
N GLY A 128 -9.81 2.58 -1.66
CA GLY A 128 -8.60 2.00 -1.07
C GLY A 128 -7.47 1.67 -2.06
N THR A 129 -7.38 2.33 -3.22
CA THR A 129 -6.36 2.00 -4.23
C THR A 129 -4.94 2.27 -3.75
N ARG A 130 -4.72 3.36 -2.99
CA ARG A 130 -3.41 3.71 -2.41
C ARG A 130 -2.97 2.70 -1.34
N THR A 131 -3.89 2.26 -0.50
CA THR A 131 -3.62 1.29 0.56
C THR A 131 -3.36 -0.11 0.00
N ALA A 132 -4.12 -0.52 -1.02
CA ALA A 132 -3.86 -1.75 -1.76
C ALA A 132 -2.50 -1.69 -2.48
N ALA A 133 -2.15 -0.56 -3.12
CA ALA A 133 -0.85 -0.39 -3.76
C ALA A 133 0.32 -0.54 -2.78
N ILE A 134 0.27 0.09 -1.59
CA ILE A 134 1.32 -0.05 -0.56
C ILE A 134 1.44 -1.51 -0.10
N THR A 135 0.29 -2.14 0.20
CA THR A 135 0.25 -3.51 0.71
C THR A 135 0.76 -4.52 -0.32
N GLY A 136 0.39 -4.34 -1.60
CA GLY A 136 0.89 -5.17 -2.71
C GLY A 136 2.36 -4.89 -3.04
N ALA A 137 2.76 -3.61 -3.07
CA ALA A 137 4.14 -3.23 -3.35
C ALA A 137 5.13 -3.84 -2.34
N TYR A 138 4.74 -3.95 -1.06
CA TYR A 138 5.57 -4.66 -0.09
C TYR A 138 5.77 -6.14 -0.47
N VAL A 139 4.73 -6.84 -0.90
CA VAL A 139 4.84 -8.24 -1.34
C VAL A 139 5.76 -8.36 -2.55
N ALA A 140 5.61 -7.48 -3.55
CA ALA A 140 6.48 -7.45 -4.72
C ALA A 140 7.94 -7.17 -4.35
N LEU A 141 8.19 -6.20 -3.46
CA LEU A 141 9.52 -5.89 -2.92
C LEU A 141 10.14 -7.11 -2.20
N ALA A 142 9.35 -7.78 -1.37
CA ALA A 142 9.81 -8.92 -0.60
C ALA A 142 10.21 -10.10 -1.50
N LEU A 143 9.40 -10.40 -2.53
CA LEU A 143 9.72 -11.41 -3.54
C LEU A 143 10.98 -11.05 -4.33
N ALA A 144 11.14 -9.79 -4.75
CA ALA A 144 12.36 -9.33 -5.43
C ALA A 144 13.60 -9.50 -4.53
N CYS A 145 13.51 -9.11 -3.27
CA CYS A 145 14.61 -9.28 -2.32
C CYS A 145 14.96 -10.75 -2.07
N GLN A 146 13.97 -11.65 -1.99
CA GLN A 146 14.21 -13.09 -1.90
C GLN A 146 14.97 -13.61 -3.13
N LYS A 147 14.51 -13.25 -4.33
CA LYS A 147 15.18 -13.60 -5.59
C LYS A 147 16.63 -13.12 -5.64
N LEU A 148 16.91 -11.89 -5.20
CA LEU A 148 18.28 -11.38 -5.13
C LEU A 148 19.16 -12.15 -4.14
N VAL A 149 18.61 -12.64 -3.03
CA VAL A 149 19.32 -13.49 -2.07
C VAL A 149 19.57 -14.88 -2.68
N GLU A 150 18.58 -15.49 -3.33
CA GLU A 150 18.71 -16.77 -4.04
C GLU A 150 19.78 -16.71 -5.13
N MET A 151 19.83 -15.61 -5.89
CA MET A 151 20.87 -15.34 -6.90
C MET A 151 22.24 -14.98 -6.30
N ARG A 152 22.36 -14.89 -4.96
CA ARG A 152 23.57 -14.48 -4.23
C ARG A 152 24.05 -13.06 -4.54
N ILE A 153 23.16 -12.22 -5.05
CA ILE A 153 23.42 -10.78 -5.26
C ILE A 153 23.39 -10.04 -3.91
N LEU A 154 22.45 -10.42 -3.04
CA LEU A 154 22.41 -9.97 -1.65
C LEU A 154 22.84 -11.10 -0.70
N ARG A 155 23.52 -10.71 0.38
CA ARG A 155 23.97 -11.67 1.41
C ARG A 155 22.82 -12.13 2.32
N ALA A 156 21.84 -11.26 2.54
CA ALA A 156 20.68 -11.49 3.40
C ALA A 156 19.54 -10.57 2.97
N LEU A 157 18.31 -10.88 3.42
CA LEU A 157 17.16 -10.03 3.18
C LEU A 157 17.37 -8.63 3.77
N PRO A 158 17.19 -7.58 2.97
CA PRO A 158 17.34 -6.19 3.43
C PRO A 158 16.10 -5.66 4.16
N LEU A 159 15.11 -6.52 4.44
CA LEU A 159 13.86 -6.13 5.08
C LEU A 159 13.96 -6.29 6.60
N THR A 160 13.49 -5.30 7.34
CA THR A 160 13.49 -5.27 8.81
C THR A 160 12.13 -5.60 9.39
N ASP A 161 11.05 -5.35 8.64
CA ASP A 161 9.67 -5.57 9.07
C ASP A 161 8.77 -5.72 7.83
N ALA A 162 7.52 -6.11 8.03
CA ALA A 162 6.46 -5.99 7.04
C ALA A 162 5.81 -4.60 7.12
N VAL A 163 5.11 -4.17 6.06
CA VAL A 163 4.30 -2.96 6.06
C VAL A 163 3.01 -3.16 5.28
N ALA A 164 1.90 -2.69 5.84
CA ALA A 164 0.60 -2.71 5.20
C ALA A 164 -0.13 -1.39 5.41
N ALA A 165 -1.14 -1.13 4.59
CA ALA A 165 -1.97 0.06 4.68
C ALA A 165 -3.46 -0.29 4.55
N THR A 166 -4.31 0.43 5.26
CA THR A 166 -5.78 0.34 5.16
C THR A 166 -6.42 1.72 5.24
N SER A 167 -7.66 1.82 4.75
CA SER A 167 -8.51 2.99 4.97
C SER A 167 -9.50 2.73 6.09
N VAL A 168 -9.86 3.77 6.80
CA VAL A 168 -10.97 3.83 7.75
C VAL A 168 -11.64 5.18 7.62
N GLY A 169 -12.90 5.30 8.02
CA GLY A 169 -13.58 6.60 8.00
C GLY A 169 -14.84 6.63 8.82
N LEU A 170 -15.37 7.84 9.00
CA LEU A 170 -16.70 8.05 9.56
C LEU A 170 -17.70 8.23 8.42
N VAL A 171 -18.64 7.33 8.32
CA VAL A 171 -19.73 7.36 7.31
C VAL A 171 -21.04 7.35 8.05
N ASP A 172 -21.85 8.41 7.88
CA ASP A 172 -23.11 8.60 8.61
C ASP A 172 -22.94 8.46 10.14
N GLY A 173 -21.80 8.95 10.67
CA GLY A 173 -21.45 8.90 12.08
C GLY A 173 -20.95 7.54 12.57
N ALA A 174 -20.87 6.51 11.71
CA ALA A 174 -20.34 5.18 12.05
C ALA A 174 -18.88 5.04 11.63
N PRO A 175 -17.97 4.55 12.52
CA PRO A 175 -16.60 4.24 12.12
C PRO A 175 -16.58 2.93 11.31
N LEU A 176 -16.02 2.99 10.10
CA LEU A 176 -15.94 1.85 9.18
C LEU A 176 -14.50 1.54 8.78
N LEU A 177 -14.20 0.25 8.69
CA LEU A 177 -12.94 -0.28 8.17
C LEU A 177 -13.05 -0.55 6.67
N ASP A 178 -11.99 -0.22 5.91
CA ASP A 178 -11.82 -0.54 4.50
C ASP A 178 -13.00 -0.06 3.65
N LEU A 179 -13.00 1.25 3.40
CA LEU A 179 -14.08 1.93 2.69
C LEU A 179 -14.13 1.53 1.21
N THR A 180 -15.32 1.20 0.72
CA THR A 180 -15.62 1.16 -0.72
C THR A 180 -15.60 2.57 -1.30
N TYR A 181 -15.61 2.71 -2.62
CA TYR A 181 -15.71 4.03 -3.27
C TYR A 181 -16.98 4.79 -2.88
N GLU A 182 -18.10 4.08 -2.74
CA GLU A 182 -19.36 4.68 -2.35
C GLU A 182 -19.32 5.23 -0.92
N GLU A 183 -18.71 4.48 0.00
CA GLU A 183 -18.53 4.89 1.40
C GLU A 183 -17.54 6.05 1.52
N ASP A 184 -16.39 5.96 0.83
CA ASP A 184 -15.34 6.98 0.79
C ASP A 184 -15.88 8.32 0.27
N SER A 185 -16.70 8.29 -0.79
CA SER A 185 -17.32 9.49 -1.38
C SER A 185 -18.33 10.22 -0.49
N ARG A 186 -18.82 9.58 0.57
CA ARG A 186 -19.79 10.12 1.55
C ARG A 186 -19.17 10.29 2.93
N ALA A 187 -17.92 9.89 3.10
CA ALA A 187 -17.27 9.91 4.39
C ALA A 187 -17.14 11.34 4.93
N GLN A 188 -17.55 11.56 6.16
CA GLN A 188 -17.32 12.80 6.90
C GLN A 188 -15.85 12.93 7.30
N VAL A 189 -15.19 11.78 7.52
CA VAL A 189 -13.75 11.67 7.77
C VAL A 189 -13.22 10.50 6.97
N ASP A 190 -12.20 10.74 6.14
CA ASP A 190 -11.39 9.73 5.48
C ASP A 190 -10.02 9.67 6.16
N MET A 191 -9.58 8.48 6.54
CA MET A 191 -8.29 8.28 7.16
C MET A 191 -7.59 7.07 6.58
N ASN A 192 -6.33 7.26 6.15
CA ASN A 192 -5.44 6.21 5.66
C ASN A 192 -4.33 5.97 6.68
N VAL A 193 -4.09 4.72 7.04
CA VAL A 193 -3.09 4.32 8.03
C VAL A 193 -2.11 3.35 7.41
N VAL A 194 -0.82 3.65 7.55
CA VAL A 194 0.29 2.77 7.17
C VAL A 194 1.02 2.34 8.45
N MET A 195 1.16 1.04 8.66
CA MET A 195 1.75 0.48 9.87
C MET A 195 2.64 -0.71 9.55
N THR A 196 3.71 -0.87 10.33
CA THR A 196 4.61 -2.03 10.24
C THR A 196 4.06 -3.24 10.99
N GLY A 197 4.63 -4.43 10.72
CA GLY A 197 4.29 -5.67 11.42
C GLY A 197 4.51 -5.60 12.93
N GLY A 198 5.52 -4.82 13.38
CA GLY A 198 5.77 -4.52 14.79
C GLY A 198 4.80 -3.50 15.40
N GLY A 199 3.77 -3.04 14.67
CA GLY A 199 2.74 -2.12 15.15
C GLY A 199 3.15 -0.64 15.18
N ARG A 200 4.27 -0.27 14.54
CA ARG A 200 4.75 1.11 14.45
C ARG A 200 4.09 1.83 13.27
N LEU A 201 3.66 3.05 13.49
CA LEU A 201 3.06 3.87 12.44
C LEU A 201 4.16 4.42 11.51
N VAL A 202 3.92 4.31 10.21
CA VAL A 202 4.74 4.95 9.17
C VAL A 202 4.11 6.26 8.73
N GLU A 203 2.78 6.24 8.52
CA GLU A 203 2.02 7.43 8.15
C GLU A 203 0.57 7.29 8.60
N VAL A 204 -0.02 8.42 8.99
CA VAL A 204 -1.44 8.57 9.25
C VAL A 204 -1.88 9.83 8.53
N GLN A 205 -2.82 9.71 7.61
CA GLN A 205 -3.40 10.82 6.88
C GLN A 205 -4.91 10.81 7.16
N ALA A 206 -5.41 11.85 7.80
CA ALA A 206 -6.82 12.00 8.14
C ALA A 206 -7.33 13.35 7.66
N THR A 207 -8.47 13.35 6.99
CA THR A 207 -9.11 14.54 6.44
C THR A 207 -10.60 14.50 6.73
N ALA A 208 -11.15 15.63 7.18
CA ALA A 208 -12.60 15.81 7.29
C ALA A 208 -13.08 16.73 6.18
N GLU A 209 -14.21 16.40 5.57
CA GLU A 209 -14.90 17.23 4.58
C GLU A 209 -16.18 17.81 5.15
N GLY A 210 -16.31 19.15 5.10
CA GLY A 210 -17.51 19.88 5.53
C GLY A 210 -17.71 19.99 7.04
N ALA A 211 -16.90 19.33 7.87
CA ALA A 211 -16.96 19.35 9.33
C ALA A 211 -15.57 19.12 9.94
N THR A 212 -15.48 19.17 11.27
CA THR A 212 -14.29 18.74 12.04
C THR A 212 -14.57 17.39 12.69
N PHE A 213 -13.54 16.69 13.12
CA PHE A 213 -13.66 15.46 13.92
C PHE A 213 -12.87 15.59 15.21
N SER A 214 -13.30 14.82 16.22
CA SER A 214 -12.69 14.86 17.54
C SER A 214 -11.45 13.97 17.64
N GLU A 215 -10.65 14.19 18.69
CA GLU A 215 -9.57 13.27 19.04
C GLU A 215 -10.09 11.86 19.36
N ASP A 216 -11.26 11.75 19.98
CA ASP A 216 -11.89 10.46 20.26
C ASP A 216 -12.24 9.71 18.96
N ASP A 217 -12.73 10.40 17.94
CA ASP A 217 -12.99 9.80 16.63
C ASP A 217 -11.70 9.33 15.97
N PHE A 218 -10.63 10.14 16.06
CA PHE A 218 -9.31 9.74 15.57
C PHE A 218 -8.83 8.45 16.25
N GLN A 219 -8.94 8.37 17.58
CA GLN A 219 -8.51 7.19 18.34
C GLN A 219 -9.33 5.95 17.99
N ARG A 220 -10.64 6.08 17.81
CA ARG A 220 -11.52 4.99 17.37
C ARG A 220 -11.14 4.48 15.98
N LEU A 221 -10.94 5.39 15.02
CA LEU A 221 -10.53 5.06 13.67
C LEU A 221 -9.15 4.39 13.65
N LEU A 222 -8.19 4.89 14.42
CA LEU A 222 -6.85 4.30 14.53
C LEU A 222 -6.91 2.89 15.11
N GLN A 223 -7.72 2.66 16.14
CA GLN A 223 -7.91 1.33 16.72
C GLN A 223 -8.55 0.36 15.72
N LEU A 224 -9.54 0.82 14.95
CA LEU A 224 -10.19 0.04 13.91
C LEU A 224 -9.19 -0.33 12.79
N ALA A 225 -8.38 0.63 12.34
CA ALA A 225 -7.32 0.42 11.37
C ALA A 225 -6.31 -0.64 11.82
N ARG A 226 -5.91 -0.65 13.09
CA ARG A 226 -4.99 -1.66 13.64
C ARG A 226 -5.53 -3.09 13.49
N GLY A 227 -6.84 -3.30 13.68
CA GLY A 227 -7.49 -4.59 13.46
C GLY A 227 -7.41 -5.04 12.00
N GLY A 228 -7.72 -4.14 11.07
CA GLY A 228 -7.63 -4.40 9.63
C GLY A 228 -6.20 -4.67 9.16
N LEU A 229 -5.24 -3.87 9.65
CA LEU A 229 -3.82 -4.00 9.29
C LEU A 229 -3.22 -5.35 9.73
N ARG A 230 -3.58 -5.86 10.91
CA ARG A 230 -3.13 -7.20 11.33
C ARG A 230 -3.56 -8.27 10.34
N ARG A 231 -4.83 -8.25 9.90
CA ARG A 231 -5.34 -9.21 8.90
C ARG A 231 -4.60 -9.11 7.55
N LEU A 232 -4.23 -7.89 7.12
CA LEU A 232 -3.44 -7.68 5.91
C LEU A 232 -2.00 -8.21 6.03
N LEU A 233 -1.37 -7.98 7.19
CA LEU A 233 -0.04 -8.48 7.50
C LEU A 233 -0.02 -10.02 7.55
N ASP A 234 -1.05 -10.64 8.13
CA ASP A 234 -1.20 -12.09 8.14
C ASP A 234 -1.32 -12.62 6.69
N LYS A 235 -2.09 -11.95 5.82
CA LYS A 235 -2.19 -12.31 4.40
C LYS A 235 -0.87 -12.16 3.63
N GLN A 236 -0.09 -11.14 3.94
CA GLN A 236 1.26 -11.00 3.37
C GLN A 236 2.16 -12.16 3.81
N GLN A 237 2.11 -12.55 5.09
CA GLN A 237 2.90 -13.63 5.64
C GLN A 237 2.53 -15.01 5.04
N GLU A 238 1.24 -15.24 4.68
CA GLU A 238 0.82 -16.46 3.97
C GLU A 238 1.49 -16.58 2.59
N VAL A 239 1.72 -15.46 1.89
CA VAL A 239 2.26 -15.43 0.52
C VAL A 239 3.77 -15.32 0.50
N VAL A 240 4.33 -14.52 1.40
CA VAL A 240 5.78 -14.30 1.54
C VAL A 240 6.16 -14.54 3.00
N PRO A 241 6.35 -15.80 3.41
CA PRO A 241 6.77 -16.13 4.77
C PRO A 241 8.20 -15.66 5.00
N LEU A 242 8.37 -14.44 5.48
CA LEU A 242 9.67 -13.91 5.85
C LEU A 242 9.92 -14.15 7.34
N ASN A 243 10.94 -14.94 7.65
CA ASN A 243 11.50 -15.02 8.99
C ASN A 243 12.34 -13.77 9.26
N LEU A 244 11.65 -12.63 9.41
CA LEU A 244 12.31 -11.39 9.80
C LEU A 244 12.75 -11.54 11.26
N ALA A 245 14.02 -11.38 11.53
CA ALA A 245 14.51 -11.31 12.90
C ALA A 245 13.77 -10.15 13.59
N ARG A 246 12.92 -10.47 14.56
CA ARG A 246 12.29 -9.43 15.40
C ARG A 246 13.43 -8.70 16.11
N PRO A 247 13.43 -7.36 16.07
CA PRO A 247 14.45 -6.55 16.75
C PRO A 247 14.43 -6.76 18.26
#